data_3a20c2e59a6fccb8239c8d63a1b9f83c
#
_entry.id   3a20c2e59a6fccb8239c8d63a1b9f83c
#
_cell.length_a   1.000
_cell.length_b   1.000
_cell.length_c   1.000
_cell.angle_alpha   90.00
_cell.angle_beta   90.00
_cell.angle_gamma   90.00
#
_symmetry.space_group_name_H-M   'P 1'
#
loop_
_entity.id
_entity.type
_entity.pdbx_description
1 polymer ?
#
loop_
_entity_poly.entity_id
_entity_poly.type
_entity_poly.pdbx_seq_one_letter_code
_entity_poly.pdbx_strand_id
1 'polypeptide(L)'
;MDFVSGADTVMAKYLVDTNVLSKFFAGDVDVKTFLGTIDFAINTIVYIELAQGSIKKQQRELIERHLSTLKYYPLTPAISKKAIELIDKYSAAEGLFLPDALVAATVIEHDLELVTFNVKDFKFIKEIKVIKP
;
A
#
# COMPACT_ATOMS: atom_id res chain seq x y z
N MET A 1 4.47 -16.67 -8.86
CA MET A 1 3.32 -15.80 -8.53
C MET A 1 3.18 -14.73 -9.60
N ASP A 2 2.03 -14.67 -10.20
CA ASP A 2 1.80 -13.75 -11.31
C ASP A 2 1.06 -12.51 -10.79
N PHE A 3 1.67 -11.36 -10.91
CA PHE A 3 1.03 -10.09 -10.59
C PHE A 3 0.55 -9.40 -11.87
N VAL A 4 -0.59 -8.76 -11.75
CA VAL A 4 -1.06 -7.87 -12.81
C VAL A 4 -0.38 -6.52 -12.61
N SER A 5 0.47 -6.14 -13.55
CA SER A 5 1.13 -4.84 -13.50
C SER A 5 0.11 -3.72 -13.66
N GLY A 6 0.21 -2.68 -12.83
CA GLY A 6 -0.63 -1.49 -12.95
C GLY A 6 -0.47 -0.77 -14.28
N ALA A 7 0.69 -0.96 -14.96
CA ALA A 7 0.94 -0.36 -16.27
C ALA A 7 0.17 -1.04 -17.40
N ASP A 8 -0.22 -2.31 -17.22
CA ASP A 8 -0.84 -3.14 -18.26
C ASP A 8 -2.37 -3.18 -18.16
N THR A 9 -2.96 -2.50 -17.18
CA THR A 9 -4.40 -2.54 -16.90
C THR A 9 -4.95 -1.13 -16.71
N VAL A 10 -6.29 -1.04 -16.55
CA VAL A 10 -6.93 0.19 -16.11
C VAL A 10 -6.29 0.58 -14.77
N MET A 11 -5.80 1.81 -14.68
CA MET A 11 -5.09 2.28 -13.52
C MET A 11 -6.00 2.31 -12.29
N ALA A 12 -5.51 1.79 -11.18
CA ALA A 12 -6.19 1.93 -9.91
C ALA A 12 -6.14 3.39 -9.46
N LYS A 13 -7.12 3.79 -8.67
CA LYS A 13 -7.16 5.14 -8.09
C LYS A 13 -6.55 5.19 -6.69
N TYR A 14 -6.53 4.06 -6.01
CA TYR A 14 -6.14 3.99 -4.59
C TYR A 14 -5.03 2.98 -4.38
N LEU A 15 -4.14 3.28 -3.42
CA LEU A 15 -3.22 2.30 -2.85
C LEU A 15 -3.71 1.98 -1.44
N VAL A 16 -3.83 0.70 -1.11
CA VAL A 16 -4.30 0.26 0.20
C VAL A 16 -3.12 -0.21 1.03
N ASP A 17 -2.99 0.37 2.24
CA ASP A 17 -1.90 0.06 3.16
C ASP A 17 -2.11 -1.28 3.85
N THR A 18 -1.04 -1.84 4.39
CA THR A 18 -1.00 -3.15 5.03
C THR A 18 -2.04 -3.30 6.14
N ASN A 19 -2.19 -2.28 7.01
CA ASN A 19 -3.12 -2.36 8.15
C ASN A 19 -4.58 -2.56 7.72
N VAL A 20 -4.97 -2.02 6.57
CA VAL A 20 -6.32 -2.18 6.03
C VAL A 20 -6.51 -3.62 5.52
N LEU A 21 -5.55 -4.14 4.76
CA LEU A 21 -5.63 -5.51 4.25
C LEU A 21 -5.50 -6.55 5.36
N SER A 22 -4.75 -6.27 6.42
CA SER A 22 -4.71 -7.15 7.59
C SER A 22 -6.09 -7.33 8.20
N LYS A 23 -6.86 -6.25 8.32
CA LYS A 23 -8.25 -6.33 8.80
C LYS A 23 -9.16 -7.06 7.82
N PHE A 24 -8.95 -6.84 6.52
CA PHE A 24 -9.70 -7.57 5.49
C PHE A 24 -9.51 -9.09 5.64
N PHE A 25 -8.26 -9.55 5.77
CA PHE A 25 -7.97 -10.98 5.92
C PHE A 25 -8.42 -11.54 7.28
N ALA A 26 -8.55 -10.67 8.30
CA ALA A 26 -9.10 -11.07 9.59
C ALA A 26 -10.63 -11.17 9.59
N GLY A 27 -11.28 -10.80 8.48
CA GLY A 27 -12.74 -10.93 8.34
C GLY A 27 -13.53 -9.70 8.73
N ASP A 28 -12.90 -8.53 8.85
CA ASP A 28 -13.59 -7.28 9.19
C ASP A 28 -14.59 -6.93 8.09
N VAL A 29 -15.88 -6.91 8.46
CA VAL A 29 -16.98 -6.71 7.51
C VAL A 29 -16.98 -5.30 6.92
N ASP A 30 -16.70 -4.30 7.74
CA ASP A 30 -16.71 -2.90 7.28
C ASP A 30 -15.59 -2.65 6.27
N VAL A 31 -14.41 -3.22 6.53
CA VAL A 31 -13.27 -3.12 5.60
C VAL A 31 -13.60 -3.84 4.29
N LYS A 32 -14.17 -5.04 4.35
CA LYS A 32 -14.58 -5.77 3.14
C LYS A 32 -15.57 -4.96 2.30
N THR A 33 -16.56 -4.36 2.96
CA THR A 33 -17.55 -3.53 2.29
C THR A 33 -16.90 -2.33 1.63
N PHE A 34 -16.03 -1.63 2.36
CA PHE A 34 -15.34 -0.46 1.82
C PHE A 34 -14.47 -0.82 0.61
N LEU A 35 -13.65 -1.84 0.72
CA LEU A 35 -12.76 -2.26 -0.37
C LEU A 35 -13.53 -2.75 -1.60
N GLY A 36 -14.74 -3.26 -1.40
CA GLY A 36 -15.62 -3.64 -2.50
C GLY A 36 -16.14 -2.48 -3.33
N THR A 37 -16.01 -1.25 -2.83
CA THR A 37 -16.50 -0.05 -3.53
C THR A 37 -15.41 0.71 -4.28
N ILE A 38 -14.14 0.34 -4.13
CA ILE A 38 -13.04 1.08 -4.73
C ILE A 38 -12.20 0.17 -5.62
N ASP A 39 -11.52 0.82 -6.57
CA ASP A 39 -10.53 0.17 -7.44
C ASP A 39 -9.13 0.47 -6.87
N PHE A 40 -8.49 -0.53 -6.28
CA PHE A 40 -7.25 -0.31 -5.55
C PHE A 40 -6.13 -1.24 -5.99
N ALA A 41 -4.92 -0.83 -5.68
CA ALA A 41 -3.69 -1.57 -5.91
C ALA A 41 -2.91 -1.74 -4.61
N ILE A 42 -1.92 -2.60 -4.66
CA ILE A 42 -0.88 -2.72 -3.62
C ILE A 42 0.48 -2.48 -4.26
N ASN A 43 1.48 -2.24 -3.42
CA ASN A 43 2.87 -2.19 -3.88
C ASN A 43 3.69 -3.32 -3.24
N THR A 44 4.96 -3.37 -3.56
CA THR A 44 5.88 -4.38 -3.03
C THR A 44 5.93 -4.38 -1.50
N ILE A 45 5.91 -3.21 -0.87
CA ILE A 45 6.02 -3.11 0.59
C ILE A 45 4.80 -3.74 1.27
N VAL A 46 3.61 -3.40 0.81
CA VAL A 46 2.36 -3.96 1.35
C VAL A 46 2.35 -5.48 1.20
N TYR A 47 2.75 -5.97 0.02
CA TYR A 47 2.83 -7.42 -0.23
C TYR A 47 3.76 -8.10 0.77
N ILE A 48 4.98 -7.58 0.91
CA ILE A 48 5.99 -8.19 1.78
C ILE A 48 5.54 -8.17 3.24
N GLU A 49 4.98 -7.06 3.71
CA GLU A 49 4.52 -6.94 5.09
C GLU A 49 3.40 -7.94 5.40
N LEU A 50 2.46 -8.12 4.48
CA LEU A 50 1.40 -9.11 4.66
C LEU A 50 1.95 -10.53 4.66
N ALA A 51 2.85 -10.84 3.75
CA ALA A 51 3.46 -12.16 3.67
C ALA A 51 4.27 -12.48 4.94
N GLN A 52 5.04 -11.51 5.44
CA GLN A 52 5.82 -11.67 6.67
C GLN A 52 4.95 -11.80 7.91
N GLY A 53 3.79 -11.14 7.93
CA GLY A 53 2.86 -11.18 9.04
C GLY A 53 2.10 -12.49 9.18
N SER A 54 2.19 -13.36 8.18
CA SER A 54 1.48 -14.65 8.19
C SER A 54 2.25 -15.67 9.04
N ILE A 55 1.59 -16.24 10.07
CA ILE A 55 2.23 -17.14 11.03
C ILE A 55 2.30 -18.55 10.46
N LYS A 56 1.26 -19.01 9.77
CA LYS A 56 1.16 -20.37 9.23
C LYS A 56 1.31 -20.39 7.72
N LYS A 57 1.96 -21.43 7.21
CA LYS A 57 2.17 -21.61 5.77
C LYS A 57 0.85 -21.58 4.97
N GLN A 58 -0.18 -22.26 5.46
CA GLN A 58 -1.47 -22.32 4.79
C GLN A 58 -2.12 -20.94 4.71
N GLN A 59 -2.05 -20.16 5.78
CA GLN A 59 -2.55 -18.78 5.81
C GLN A 59 -1.79 -17.91 4.82
N ARG A 60 -0.47 -18.05 4.78
CA ARG A 60 0.39 -17.31 3.86
C ARG A 60 0.04 -17.62 2.41
N GLU A 61 -0.12 -18.89 2.06
CA GLU A 61 -0.49 -19.31 0.71
C GLU A 61 -1.85 -18.73 0.28
N LEU A 62 -2.81 -18.70 1.21
CA LEU A 62 -4.12 -18.14 0.94
C LEU A 62 -4.05 -16.63 0.67
N ILE A 63 -3.28 -15.92 1.50
CA ILE A 63 -3.05 -14.47 1.35
C ILE A 63 -2.36 -14.20 0.01
N GLU A 64 -1.28 -14.92 -0.30
CA GLU A 64 -0.53 -14.74 -1.54
C GLU A 64 -1.41 -14.99 -2.77
N ARG A 65 -2.27 -16.01 -2.72
CA ARG A 65 -3.19 -16.32 -3.81
C ARG A 65 -4.18 -15.16 -4.03
N HIS A 66 -4.69 -14.58 -2.96
CA HIS A 66 -5.59 -13.45 -3.04
C HIS A 66 -4.87 -12.21 -3.58
N LEU A 67 -3.67 -11.92 -3.06
CA LEU A 67 -2.90 -10.75 -3.47
C LEU A 67 -2.50 -10.82 -4.95
N SER A 68 -2.28 -12.02 -5.50
CA SER A 68 -1.92 -12.17 -6.91
C SER A 68 -3.03 -11.74 -7.87
N THR A 69 -4.25 -11.58 -7.39
CA THR A 69 -5.37 -11.09 -8.21
C THR A 69 -5.50 -9.58 -8.22
N LEU A 70 -4.75 -8.88 -7.34
CA LEU A 70 -4.83 -7.43 -7.21
C LEU A 70 -3.87 -6.73 -8.18
N LYS A 71 -4.19 -5.48 -8.51
CA LYS A 71 -3.26 -4.61 -9.23
C LYS A 71 -2.03 -4.37 -8.36
N TYR A 72 -0.85 -4.38 -9.00
CA TYR A 72 0.41 -4.34 -8.28
C TYR A 72 1.36 -3.34 -8.91
N TYR A 73 1.90 -2.44 -8.09
CA TYR A 73 2.93 -1.49 -8.50
C TYR A 73 4.28 -1.91 -7.90
N PRO A 74 5.22 -2.36 -8.73
CA PRO A 74 6.57 -2.69 -8.24
C PRO A 74 7.33 -1.43 -7.85
N LEU A 75 8.38 -1.61 -7.05
CA LEU A 75 9.33 -0.54 -6.77
C LEU A 75 10.13 -0.25 -8.06
N THR A 76 10.15 1.02 -8.44
CA THR A 76 10.86 1.51 -9.63
C THR A 76 11.97 2.45 -9.21
N PRO A 77 12.93 2.76 -10.10
CA PRO A 77 13.93 3.79 -9.80
C PRO A 77 13.31 5.14 -9.44
N ALA A 78 12.22 5.53 -10.09
CA ALA A 78 11.52 6.77 -9.78
C ALA A 78 10.94 6.76 -8.35
N ILE A 79 10.36 5.64 -7.92
CA ILE A 79 9.84 5.48 -6.56
C ILE A 79 10.97 5.55 -5.55
N SER A 80 12.10 4.89 -5.81
CA SER A 80 13.28 4.95 -4.94
C SER A 80 13.76 6.39 -4.75
N LYS A 81 13.89 7.13 -5.84
CA LYS A 81 14.31 8.52 -5.80
C LYS A 81 13.33 9.39 -5.00
N LYS A 82 12.03 9.22 -5.24
CA LYS A 82 11.01 9.96 -4.52
C LYS A 82 11.02 9.62 -3.02
N ALA A 83 11.22 8.37 -2.66
CA ALA A 83 11.31 7.96 -1.26
C ALA A 83 12.48 8.64 -0.55
N ILE A 84 13.64 8.74 -1.20
CA ILE A 84 14.79 9.47 -0.65
C ILE A 84 14.44 10.94 -0.41
N GLU A 85 13.79 11.59 -1.37
CA GLU A 85 13.34 12.98 -1.23
C GLU A 85 12.39 13.16 -0.04
N LEU A 86 11.45 12.23 0.15
CA LEU A 86 10.50 12.28 1.25
C LEU A 86 11.19 12.10 2.61
N ILE A 87 12.15 11.17 2.69
CA ILE A 87 12.94 10.97 3.91
C ILE A 87 13.74 12.24 4.26
N ASP A 88 14.38 12.84 3.27
CA ASP A 88 15.14 14.09 3.49
C ASP A 88 14.23 15.19 4.01
N LYS A 89 13.01 15.26 3.53
CA LYS A 89 12.07 16.33 3.90
C LYS A 89 11.37 16.08 5.24
N TYR A 90 10.99 14.85 5.55
CA TYR A 90 10.06 14.55 6.63
C TYR A 90 10.62 13.65 7.75
N SER A 91 11.78 13.03 7.58
CA SER A 91 12.28 12.07 8.57
C SER A 91 12.61 12.74 9.89
N ALA A 92 13.40 13.82 9.88
CA ALA A 92 13.84 14.49 11.11
C ALA A 92 12.69 15.19 11.83
N ALA A 93 11.84 15.89 11.08
CA ALA A 93 10.76 16.69 11.68
C ALA A 93 9.55 15.85 12.07
N GLU A 94 9.21 14.82 11.27
CA GLU A 94 7.95 14.10 11.39
C GLU A 94 8.14 12.61 11.67
N GLY A 95 9.36 12.10 11.64
CA GLY A 95 9.64 10.69 11.93
C GLY A 95 9.24 9.72 10.83
N LEU A 96 9.25 10.16 9.57
CA LEU A 96 8.92 9.27 8.45
C LEU A 96 9.92 8.12 8.34
N PHE A 97 9.42 6.89 8.34
CA PHE A 97 10.23 5.67 8.22
C PHE A 97 10.27 5.14 6.79
N LEU A 98 11.27 4.30 6.53
CA LEU A 98 11.51 3.72 5.21
C LEU A 98 10.28 3.06 4.58
N PRO A 99 9.54 2.14 5.25
CA PRO A 99 8.39 1.51 4.59
C PRO A 99 7.33 2.52 4.19
N ASP A 100 7.02 3.47 5.05
CA ASP A 100 6.01 4.50 4.80
C ASP A 100 6.46 5.45 3.69
N ALA A 101 7.76 5.75 3.61
CA ALA A 101 8.30 6.56 2.53
C ALA A 101 8.12 5.88 1.17
N LEU A 102 8.33 4.57 1.11
CA LEU A 102 8.16 3.80 -0.13
C LEU A 102 6.68 3.69 -0.53
N VAL A 103 5.78 3.55 0.45
CA VAL A 103 4.34 3.57 0.19
C VAL A 103 3.92 4.94 -0.35
N ALA A 104 4.31 6.02 0.32
CA ALA A 104 3.99 7.37 -0.11
C ALA A 104 4.58 7.70 -1.48
N ALA A 105 5.81 7.29 -1.74
CA ALA A 105 6.46 7.49 -3.04
C ALA A 105 5.69 6.79 -4.17
N THR A 106 5.19 5.58 -3.92
CA THR A 106 4.36 4.86 -4.90
C THR A 106 3.07 5.64 -5.18
N VAL A 107 2.42 6.15 -4.14
CA VAL A 107 1.21 6.96 -4.27
C VAL A 107 1.45 8.19 -5.13
N ILE A 108 2.57 8.88 -4.91
CA ILE A 108 2.92 10.09 -5.67
C ILE A 108 3.20 9.74 -7.13
N GLU A 109 4.05 8.75 -7.39
CA GLU A 109 4.49 8.41 -8.74
C GLU A 109 3.34 7.90 -9.63
N HIS A 110 2.34 7.28 -9.04
CA HIS A 110 1.18 6.75 -9.79
C HIS A 110 -0.09 7.58 -9.62
N ASP A 111 0.01 8.75 -8.99
CA ASP A 111 -1.11 9.67 -8.79
C ASP A 111 -2.31 8.98 -8.13
N LEU A 112 -2.04 8.30 -7.02
CA LEU A 112 -3.04 7.57 -6.26
C LEU A 112 -3.44 8.32 -5.00
N GLU A 113 -4.50 7.84 -4.34
CA GLU A 113 -4.84 8.24 -2.99
C GLU A 113 -4.54 7.07 -2.05
N LEU A 114 -4.05 7.35 -0.84
CA LEU A 114 -3.66 6.33 0.13
C LEU A 114 -4.81 6.01 1.07
N VAL A 115 -5.16 4.73 1.18
CA VAL A 115 -6.15 4.23 2.14
C VAL A 115 -5.39 3.57 3.30
N THR A 116 -5.52 4.12 4.50
CA THR A 116 -4.81 3.63 5.68
C THR A 116 -5.56 3.98 6.96
N PHE A 117 -5.42 3.14 7.99
CA PHE A 117 -5.87 3.49 9.34
C PHE A 117 -4.87 4.35 10.09
N ASN A 118 -3.58 4.34 9.68
CA ASN A 118 -2.52 5.11 10.33
C ASN A 118 -2.39 6.50 9.70
N VAL A 119 -3.46 7.27 9.70
CA VAL A 119 -3.52 8.57 9.07
C VAL A 119 -2.42 9.50 9.58
N LYS A 120 -2.13 9.48 10.89
CA LYS A 120 -1.12 10.35 11.50
C LYS A 120 0.29 10.11 10.97
N ASP A 121 0.58 8.91 10.47
CA ASP A 121 1.90 8.55 9.95
C ASP A 121 2.13 9.08 8.52
N PHE A 122 1.09 9.62 7.89
CA PHE A 122 1.14 10.07 6.49
C PHE A 122 0.61 11.50 6.29
N LYS A 123 -0.25 12.01 7.18
CA LYS A 123 -0.97 13.27 6.95
C LYS A 123 -0.08 14.49 6.79
N PHE A 124 1.16 14.44 7.31
CA PHE A 124 2.12 15.53 7.16
C PHE A 124 2.75 15.60 5.77
N ILE A 125 2.60 14.54 4.96
CA ILE A 125 3.12 14.50 3.59
C ILE A 125 2.14 15.25 2.70
N LYS A 126 2.50 16.48 2.32
CA LYS A 126 1.60 17.39 1.62
C LYS A 126 1.27 16.93 0.20
N GLU A 127 2.12 16.10 -0.39
CA GLU A 127 2.00 15.66 -1.77
C GLU A 127 0.95 14.57 -1.96
N ILE A 128 0.42 13.98 -0.87
CA ILE A 128 -0.52 12.87 -0.96
C ILE A 128 -1.85 13.20 -0.30
N LYS A 129 -2.91 12.51 -0.74
CA LYS A 129 -4.20 12.51 -0.08
C LYS A 129 -4.38 11.19 0.66
N VAL A 130 -4.80 11.27 1.92
CA VAL A 130 -4.95 10.11 2.81
C VAL A 130 -6.43 9.93 3.16
N ILE A 131 -6.91 8.70 3.03
CA ILE A 131 -8.30 8.35 3.32
C ILE A 131 -8.31 7.26 4.39
N LYS A 132 -9.10 7.46 5.42
CA LYS A 132 -9.37 6.44 6.43
C LYS A 132 -10.62 5.66 6.01
N PRO A 133 -10.53 4.31 5.95
CA PRO A 133 -11.69 3.50 5.59
C PRO A 133 -12.81 3.59 6.62
#